data_aa14f38c57c201cdc13d8291a7589e35
#
_entry.id   aa14f38c57c201cdc13d8291a7589e35
#
_cell.length_a   1.000
_cell.length_b   1.000
_cell.length_c   1.000
_cell.angle_alpha   90.00
_cell.angle_beta   90.00
_cell.angle_gamma   90.00
#
_symmetry.space_group_name_H-M   'P 1'
#
loop_
_entity.id
_entity.type
_entity.pdbx_description
1 polymer ?
#
loop_
_entity_poly.entity_id
_entity_poly.type
_entity_poly.pdbx_seq_one_letter_code
_entity_poly.pdbx_strand_id
1 'polypeptide(L)'
;MRKPVDATQTPAWGKLEQLHKELAPNLREWFAQDPARAERYTYQLADLHVDLSKNLINDDVLAALLELAEQVDVAERREAMFNGEHINITENRAVLHTALRRPESDTLEVDGQNVVADVHATLAKVYAFAEEVRSGVWRGVTGKPISTVVNIGIGGSDLGPVMVYEALAPYRQPGLECRFISNIDPTDCAETVADLDPETTLFIIASKTFTTLETLTNARMARDWFLASLEAKGISTEGAIAKHFVAVSTALDKVAEFGIDPKNAFGFWNWVGGRYSVDSAVGTVLAVAVGPENFSNFLAGFRAVDEHFRNTEPAKNV
;
A
#
# COMPACT_ATOMS: atom_id res chain seq x y z
N MET A 1 -6.58 -26.46 -5.32
CA MET A 1 -5.52 -26.18 -4.30
C MET A 1 -5.62 -27.21 -3.16
N ARG A 2 -4.48 -27.73 -2.67
CA ARG A 2 -4.45 -28.62 -1.50
C ARG A 2 -4.91 -27.88 -0.23
N LYS A 3 -5.47 -28.63 0.74
CA LYS A 3 -5.80 -28.04 2.04
C LYS A 3 -4.53 -27.49 2.71
N PRO A 4 -4.63 -26.39 3.49
CA PRO A 4 -3.51 -25.91 4.27
C PRO A 4 -2.95 -27.02 5.17
N VAL A 5 -1.62 -27.15 5.19
CA VAL A 5 -0.94 -28.05 6.11
C VAL A 5 -0.80 -27.36 7.45
N ASP A 6 -1.16 -28.03 8.54
CA ASP A 6 -0.86 -27.55 9.89
C ASP A 6 0.64 -27.74 10.14
N ALA A 7 1.38 -26.64 10.19
CA ALA A 7 2.80 -26.63 10.40
C ALA A 7 3.23 -27.37 11.68
N THR A 8 2.42 -27.28 12.74
CA THR A 8 2.72 -27.91 14.05
C THR A 8 2.65 -29.44 14.03
N GLN A 9 2.06 -30.01 12.98
CA GLN A 9 1.95 -31.46 12.79
C GLN A 9 3.05 -32.03 11.87
N THR A 10 4.00 -31.19 11.43
CA THR A 10 5.07 -31.64 10.54
C THR A 10 6.29 -32.13 11.32
N PRO A 11 7.05 -33.09 10.78
CA PRO A 11 8.34 -33.53 11.37
C PRO A 11 9.34 -32.38 11.57
N ALA A 12 9.40 -31.43 10.62
CA ALA A 12 10.29 -30.27 10.70
C ALA A 12 9.95 -29.37 11.88
N TRP A 13 8.68 -29.21 12.22
CA TRP A 13 8.27 -28.48 13.42
C TRP A 13 8.78 -29.14 14.69
N GLY A 14 8.62 -30.46 14.83
CA GLY A 14 9.16 -31.21 15.98
C GLY A 14 10.68 -31.09 16.11
N LYS A 15 11.40 -31.08 14.96
CA LYS A 15 12.84 -30.85 14.93
C LYS A 15 13.20 -29.42 15.40
N LEU A 16 12.45 -28.40 14.99
CA LEU A 16 12.63 -27.02 15.46
C LEU A 16 12.37 -26.87 16.95
N GLU A 17 11.35 -27.55 17.50
CA GLU A 17 11.09 -27.56 18.94
C GLU A 17 12.23 -28.18 19.74
N GLN A 18 12.84 -29.25 19.21
CA GLN A 18 14.01 -29.86 19.82
C GLN A 18 15.23 -28.93 19.77
N LEU A 19 15.54 -28.38 18.59
CA LEU A 19 16.61 -27.40 18.41
C LEU A 19 16.45 -26.19 19.33
N HIS A 20 15.22 -25.69 19.50
CA HIS A 20 14.95 -24.57 20.42
C HIS A 20 15.30 -24.90 21.89
N LYS A 21 15.06 -26.14 22.33
CA LYS A 21 15.38 -26.58 23.69
C LYS A 21 16.89 -26.75 23.92
N GLU A 22 17.60 -27.17 22.87
CA GLU A 22 19.03 -27.46 22.92
C GLU A 22 19.91 -26.24 22.62
N LEU A 23 19.37 -25.27 21.88
CA LEU A 23 20.11 -24.10 21.45
C LEU A 23 20.36 -23.16 22.64
N ALA A 24 21.63 -22.95 22.95
CA ALA A 24 22.08 -21.93 23.89
C ALA A 24 22.72 -20.78 23.10
N PRO A 25 21.92 -19.81 22.58
CA PRO A 25 22.42 -18.81 21.66
C PRO A 25 23.36 -17.83 22.35
N ASN A 26 24.61 -17.80 21.88
CA ASN A 26 25.60 -16.80 22.27
C ASN A 26 26.26 -16.22 21.02
N LEU A 27 25.76 -15.08 20.56
CA LEU A 27 26.24 -14.44 19.34
C LEU A 27 27.74 -14.11 19.40
N ARG A 28 28.29 -13.74 20.58
CA ARG A 28 29.72 -13.45 20.72
C ARG A 28 30.56 -14.68 20.44
N GLU A 29 30.18 -15.83 21.00
CA GLU A 29 30.84 -17.09 20.75
C GLU A 29 30.70 -17.55 19.31
N TRP A 30 29.51 -17.41 18.73
CA TRP A 30 29.23 -17.78 17.34
C TRP A 30 30.08 -16.96 16.36
N PHE A 31 30.21 -15.64 16.55
CA PHE A 31 31.11 -14.83 15.74
C PHE A 31 32.59 -15.12 15.97
N ALA A 32 32.98 -15.50 17.21
CA ALA A 32 34.35 -15.89 17.50
C ALA A 32 34.75 -17.26 16.87
N GLN A 33 33.80 -18.20 16.82
CA GLN A 33 33.96 -19.52 16.23
C GLN A 33 33.88 -19.51 14.70
N ASP A 34 33.07 -18.60 14.14
CA ASP A 34 32.86 -18.45 12.69
C ASP A 34 33.05 -16.99 12.27
N PRO A 35 34.29 -16.59 11.94
CA PRO A 35 34.57 -15.24 11.43
C PRO A 35 33.82 -14.89 10.12
N ALA A 36 33.43 -15.90 9.33
CA ALA A 36 32.66 -15.72 8.08
C ALA A 36 31.13 -15.67 8.30
N ARG A 37 30.65 -15.73 9.55
CA ARG A 37 29.24 -15.76 9.87
C ARG A 37 28.46 -14.58 9.22
N ALA A 38 29.01 -13.38 9.26
CA ALA A 38 28.35 -12.22 8.64
C ALA A 38 28.18 -12.43 7.13
N GLU A 39 29.22 -12.90 6.44
CA GLU A 39 29.15 -13.16 4.99
C GLU A 39 28.15 -14.27 4.65
N ARG A 40 28.15 -15.38 5.40
CA ARG A 40 27.28 -16.54 5.15
C ARG A 40 25.78 -16.25 5.36
N TYR A 41 25.43 -15.35 6.28
CA TYR A 41 24.06 -14.99 6.60
C TYR A 41 23.65 -13.63 6.03
N THR A 42 24.41 -13.11 5.07
CA THR A 42 24.07 -11.89 4.34
C THR A 42 23.61 -12.23 2.93
N TYR A 43 22.51 -11.63 2.55
CA TYR A 43 21.87 -11.82 1.26
C TYR A 43 21.73 -10.48 0.54
N GLN A 44 21.85 -10.50 -0.78
CA GLN A 44 21.66 -9.34 -1.64
C GLN A 44 20.43 -9.53 -2.50
N LEU A 45 19.54 -8.54 -2.47
CA LEU A 45 18.36 -8.47 -3.32
C LEU A 45 18.24 -7.07 -3.90
N ALA A 46 18.54 -6.92 -5.20
CA ALA A 46 18.65 -5.60 -5.83
C ALA A 46 19.56 -4.68 -4.97
N ASP A 47 19.06 -3.55 -4.51
CA ASP A 47 19.79 -2.62 -3.64
C ASP A 47 19.64 -2.92 -2.14
N LEU A 48 18.88 -3.97 -1.78
CA LEU A 48 18.73 -4.37 -0.39
C LEU A 48 19.87 -5.29 0.03
N HIS A 49 20.46 -4.96 1.17
CA HIS A 49 21.46 -5.76 1.86
C HIS A 49 20.83 -6.30 3.15
N VAL A 50 20.59 -7.60 3.19
CA VAL A 50 19.87 -8.27 4.28
C VAL A 50 20.82 -9.10 5.11
N ASP A 51 21.19 -8.59 6.28
CA ASP A 51 22.10 -9.26 7.22
C ASP A 51 21.30 -9.98 8.33
N LEU A 52 21.24 -11.31 8.24
CA LEU A 52 20.63 -12.18 9.25
C LEU A 52 21.64 -12.72 10.27
N SER A 53 22.91 -12.33 10.21
CA SER A 53 23.97 -12.90 11.05
C SER A 53 23.76 -12.71 12.56
N LYS A 54 22.95 -11.70 12.95
CA LYS A 54 22.59 -11.44 14.35
C LYS A 54 21.29 -12.10 14.80
N ASN A 55 20.60 -12.81 13.90
CA ASN A 55 19.46 -13.64 14.29
C ASN A 55 19.94 -14.86 15.06
N LEU A 56 19.11 -15.37 15.99
CA LEU A 56 19.43 -16.53 16.83
C LEU A 56 19.25 -17.84 16.05
N ILE A 57 19.91 -17.94 14.90
CA ILE A 57 19.91 -19.10 14.01
C ILE A 57 21.33 -19.61 13.78
N ASN A 58 21.46 -20.92 13.62
CA ASN A 58 22.63 -21.59 13.10
C ASN A 58 22.24 -22.42 11.87
N ASP A 59 23.17 -23.15 11.28
CA ASP A 59 22.93 -23.92 10.06
C ASP A 59 21.87 -25.02 10.25
N ASP A 60 21.82 -25.66 11.43
CA ASP A 60 20.82 -26.69 11.74
C ASP A 60 19.39 -26.09 11.82
N VAL A 61 19.27 -24.92 12.45
CA VAL A 61 18.00 -24.18 12.52
C VAL A 61 17.57 -23.72 11.13
N LEU A 62 18.49 -23.18 10.33
CA LEU A 62 18.18 -22.74 8.96
C LEU A 62 17.72 -23.93 8.11
N ALA A 63 18.43 -25.06 8.18
CA ALA A 63 18.05 -26.27 7.46
C ALA A 63 16.65 -26.78 7.87
N ALA A 64 16.34 -26.77 9.16
CA ALA A 64 15.03 -27.19 9.65
C ALA A 64 13.90 -26.20 9.25
N LEU A 65 14.18 -24.89 9.16
CA LEU A 65 13.22 -23.89 8.64
C LEU A 65 12.95 -24.09 7.14
N LEU A 66 13.98 -24.40 6.35
CA LEU A 66 13.80 -24.71 4.92
C LEU A 66 13.02 -26.02 4.73
N GLU A 67 13.29 -27.04 5.53
CA GLU A 67 12.53 -28.29 5.54
C GLU A 67 11.06 -28.05 5.91
N LEU A 68 10.80 -27.19 6.89
CA LEU A 68 9.42 -26.78 7.23
C LEU A 68 8.74 -26.10 6.06
N ALA A 69 9.40 -25.16 5.40
CA ALA A 69 8.85 -24.45 4.24
C ALA A 69 8.45 -25.41 3.10
N GLU A 70 9.24 -26.48 2.89
CA GLU A 70 8.93 -27.53 1.94
C GLU A 70 7.71 -28.36 2.40
N GLN A 71 7.67 -28.79 3.67
CA GLN A 71 6.59 -29.61 4.22
C GLN A 71 5.23 -28.90 4.28
N VAL A 72 5.19 -27.56 4.31
CA VAL A 72 3.96 -26.78 4.26
C VAL A 72 3.67 -26.21 2.87
N ASP A 73 4.34 -26.68 1.83
CA ASP A 73 4.11 -26.36 0.42
C ASP A 73 4.29 -24.84 0.10
N VAL A 74 5.25 -24.13 0.71
CA VAL A 74 5.45 -22.69 0.48
C VAL A 74 5.63 -22.36 -1.00
N ALA A 75 6.42 -23.15 -1.75
CA ALA A 75 6.66 -22.94 -3.17
C ALA A 75 5.39 -23.08 -4.02
N GLU A 76 4.58 -24.11 -3.77
CA GLU A 76 3.29 -24.33 -4.46
C GLU A 76 2.31 -23.18 -4.17
N ARG A 77 2.23 -22.76 -2.90
CA ARG A 77 1.34 -21.66 -2.48
C ARG A 77 1.77 -20.32 -3.04
N ARG A 78 3.07 -20.09 -3.13
CA ARG A 78 3.63 -18.91 -3.80
C ARG A 78 3.19 -18.85 -5.25
N GLU A 79 3.38 -19.93 -6.02
CA GLU A 79 2.95 -19.98 -7.42
C GLU A 79 1.44 -19.81 -7.56
N ALA A 80 0.64 -20.45 -6.70
CA ALA A 80 -0.81 -20.28 -6.65
C ALA A 80 -1.21 -18.81 -6.43
N MET A 81 -0.52 -18.09 -5.54
CA MET A 81 -0.72 -16.66 -5.32
C MET A 81 -0.42 -15.85 -6.60
N PHE A 82 0.74 -16.06 -7.20
CA PHE A 82 1.13 -15.32 -8.41
C PHE A 82 0.24 -15.61 -9.63
N ASN A 83 -0.36 -16.79 -9.66
CA ASN A 83 -1.28 -17.22 -10.73
C ASN A 83 -2.74 -16.86 -10.46
N GLY A 84 -3.04 -16.19 -9.34
CA GLY A 84 -4.39 -15.69 -9.04
C GLY A 84 -5.35 -16.75 -8.53
N GLU A 85 -4.86 -17.89 -8.02
CA GLU A 85 -5.70 -18.85 -7.36
C GLU A 85 -6.30 -18.27 -6.06
N HIS A 86 -7.50 -18.74 -5.67
CA HIS A 86 -8.20 -18.28 -4.46
C HIS A 86 -7.54 -18.83 -3.18
N ILE A 87 -6.31 -18.38 -2.89
CA ILE A 87 -5.56 -18.83 -1.72
C ILE A 87 -6.09 -18.26 -0.40
N ASN A 88 -6.88 -17.20 -0.43
CA ASN A 88 -7.62 -16.73 0.74
C ASN A 88 -8.88 -17.58 0.88
N ILE A 89 -8.75 -18.71 1.59
CA ILE A 89 -9.82 -19.69 1.73
C ILE A 89 -10.97 -19.21 2.63
N THR A 90 -10.74 -18.24 3.51
CA THR A 90 -11.77 -17.73 4.43
C THR A 90 -12.75 -16.81 3.72
N GLU A 91 -12.30 -16.09 2.71
CA GLU A 91 -13.12 -15.17 1.92
C GLU A 91 -13.31 -15.65 0.48
N ASN A 92 -12.74 -16.82 0.13
CA ASN A 92 -12.79 -17.44 -1.20
C ASN A 92 -12.41 -16.46 -2.32
N ARG A 93 -11.22 -15.86 -2.22
CA ARG A 93 -10.73 -14.91 -3.22
C ARG A 93 -9.23 -15.04 -3.48
N ALA A 94 -8.79 -14.53 -4.62
CA ALA A 94 -7.38 -14.38 -4.94
C ALA A 94 -6.70 -13.37 -4.01
N VAL A 95 -5.35 -13.42 -3.93
CA VAL A 95 -4.49 -12.49 -3.21
C VAL A 95 -3.46 -11.98 -4.19
N LEU A 96 -3.71 -10.79 -4.78
CA LEU A 96 -3.01 -10.32 -5.97
C LEU A 96 -2.39 -8.92 -5.79
N HIS A 97 -1.96 -8.58 -4.57
CA HIS A 97 -1.16 -7.36 -4.39
C HIS A 97 0.05 -7.30 -5.33
N THR A 98 0.61 -8.45 -5.74
CA THR A 98 1.70 -8.52 -6.72
C THR A 98 1.29 -8.09 -8.13
N ALA A 99 0.00 -8.19 -8.51
CA ALA A 99 -0.49 -7.73 -9.81
C ALA A 99 -0.43 -6.21 -9.96
N LEU A 100 -0.46 -5.45 -8.86
CA LEU A 100 -0.40 -3.98 -8.85
C LEU A 100 0.89 -3.40 -9.45
N ARG A 101 1.95 -4.21 -9.56
CA ARG A 101 3.28 -3.79 -10.02
C ARG A 101 3.86 -4.67 -11.14
N ARG A 102 3.03 -5.52 -11.77
CA ARG A 102 3.43 -6.26 -12.98
C ARG A 102 3.63 -5.31 -14.16
N PRO A 103 4.53 -5.64 -15.10
CA PRO A 103 4.65 -4.91 -16.35
C PRO A 103 3.33 -4.86 -17.12
N GLU A 104 3.08 -3.78 -17.85
CA GLU A 104 1.87 -3.64 -18.68
C GLU A 104 1.77 -4.70 -19.79
N SER A 105 2.93 -5.23 -20.19
CA SER A 105 3.01 -6.32 -21.18
C SER A 105 2.54 -7.68 -20.66
N ASP A 106 2.39 -7.83 -19.35
CA ASP A 106 1.95 -9.10 -18.74
C ASP A 106 0.44 -9.27 -18.90
N THR A 107 0.02 -10.53 -18.85
CA THR A 107 -1.39 -10.91 -18.82
C THR A 107 -1.64 -11.84 -17.65
N LEU A 108 -2.69 -11.59 -16.89
CA LEU A 108 -3.17 -12.47 -15.83
C LEU A 108 -4.70 -12.46 -15.81
N GLU A 109 -5.28 -13.57 -16.22
CA GLU A 109 -6.73 -13.77 -16.18
C GLU A 109 -7.16 -14.36 -14.84
N VAL A 110 -8.03 -13.66 -14.12
CA VAL A 110 -8.60 -14.12 -12.84
C VAL A 110 -10.09 -13.82 -12.85
N ASP A 111 -10.91 -14.82 -12.60
CA ASP A 111 -12.38 -14.72 -12.58
C ASP A 111 -12.96 -14.08 -13.88
N GLY A 112 -12.31 -14.33 -15.01
CA GLY A 112 -12.73 -13.81 -16.32
C GLY A 112 -12.33 -12.35 -16.59
N GLN A 113 -11.42 -11.79 -15.79
CA GLN A 113 -10.88 -10.43 -15.97
C GLN A 113 -9.37 -10.46 -16.15
N ASN A 114 -8.86 -9.64 -17.08
CA ASN A 114 -7.43 -9.38 -17.17
C ASN A 114 -7.04 -8.34 -16.11
N VAL A 115 -6.61 -8.83 -14.95
CA VAL A 115 -6.31 -7.98 -13.78
C VAL A 115 -5.15 -7.02 -14.03
N VAL A 116 -4.19 -7.37 -14.89
CA VAL A 116 -3.04 -6.50 -15.21
C VAL A 116 -3.52 -5.31 -16.05
N ALA A 117 -4.34 -5.54 -17.07
CA ALA A 117 -4.92 -4.48 -17.89
C ALA A 117 -5.77 -3.51 -17.03
N ASP A 118 -6.57 -4.04 -16.10
CA ASP A 118 -7.38 -3.22 -15.19
C ASP A 118 -6.52 -2.36 -14.27
N VAL A 119 -5.41 -2.91 -13.75
CA VAL A 119 -4.43 -2.17 -12.92
C VAL A 119 -3.86 -1.00 -13.70
N HIS A 120 -3.34 -1.25 -14.91
CA HIS A 120 -2.73 -0.19 -15.73
C HIS A 120 -3.73 0.87 -16.16
N ALA A 121 -4.98 0.49 -16.48
CA ALA A 121 -6.04 1.44 -16.77
C ALA A 121 -6.35 2.35 -15.56
N THR A 122 -6.29 1.81 -14.33
CA THR A 122 -6.47 2.60 -13.10
C THR A 122 -5.25 3.49 -12.83
N LEU A 123 -4.03 2.97 -12.96
CA LEU A 123 -2.80 3.75 -12.81
C LEU A 123 -2.75 4.92 -13.78
N ALA A 124 -3.14 4.71 -15.04
CA ALA A 124 -3.19 5.79 -16.03
C ALA A 124 -4.11 6.93 -15.59
N LYS A 125 -5.28 6.63 -15.02
CA LYS A 125 -6.19 7.65 -14.46
C LYS A 125 -5.58 8.37 -13.25
N VAL A 126 -4.94 7.63 -12.33
CA VAL A 126 -4.26 8.19 -11.17
C VAL A 126 -3.13 9.12 -11.60
N TYR A 127 -2.33 8.71 -12.58
CA TYR A 127 -1.22 9.51 -13.09
C TYR A 127 -1.68 10.77 -13.82
N ALA A 128 -2.72 10.66 -14.66
CA ALA A 128 -3.30 11.83 -15.31
C ALA A 128 -3.82 12.85 -14.29
N PHE A 129 -4.56 12.40 -13.28
CA PHE A 129 -5.03 13.24 -12.19
C PHE A 129 -3.87 13.87 -11.40
N ALA A 130 -2.84 13.09 -11.06
CA ALA A 130 -1.67 13.59 -10.36
C ALA A 130 -0.98 14.72 -11.16
N GLU A 131 -0.79 14.54 -12.47
CA GLU A 131 -0.20 15.57 -13.33
C GLU A 131 -1.08 16.83 -13.45
N GLU A 132 -2.41 16.70 -13.52
CA GLU A 132 -3.32 17.84 -13.53
C GLU A 132 -3.19 18.68 -12.24
N VAL A 133 -3.09 18.02 -11.08
CA VAL A 133 -2.89 18.70 -9.78
C VAL A 133 -1.51 19.37 -9.73
N ARG A 134 -0.46 18.63 -10.07
CA ARG A 134 0.95 19.07 -10.00
C ARG A 134 1.26 20.21 -10.95
N SER A 135 0.71 20.19 -12.15
CA SER A 135 0.88 21.25 -13.16
C SER A 135 -0.01 22.48 -12.91
N GLY A 136 -0.94 22.40 -11.94
CA GLY A 136 -1.93 23.46 -11.69
C GLY A 136 -3.02 23.55 -12.76
N VAL A 137 -3.18 22.54 -13.61
CA VAL A 137 -4.33 22.39 -14.53
C VAL A 137 -5.60 22.11 -13.75
N TRP A 138 -5.53 21.23 -12.74
CA TRP A 138 -6.61 21.06 -11.77
C TRP A 138 -6.73 22.31 -10.89
N ARG A 139 -7.91 22.90 -10.85
CA ARG A 139 -8.15 24.16 -10.13
C ARG A 139 -9.35 24.05 -9.21
N GLY A 140 -9.22 24.69 -8.06
CA GLY A 140 -10.31 24.88 -7.12
C GLY A 140 -11.48 25.70 -7.71
N VAL A 141 -12.52 25.88 -6.92
CA VAL A 141 -13.76 26.59 -7.32
C VAL A 141 -13.51 28.04 -7.76
N THR A 142 -12.51 28.71 -7.21
CA THR A 142 -12.11 30.07 -7.55
C THR A 142 -11.12 30.17 -8.71
N GLY A 143 -10.72 29.05 -9.29
CA GLY A 143 -9.72 29.00 -10.36
C GLY A 143 -8.27 29.01 -9.87
N LYS A 144 -8.00 29.02 -8.56
CA LYS A 144 -6.66 28.88 -8.01
C LYS A 144 -6.14 27.45 -8.16
N PRO A 145 -4.83 27.24 -8.38
CA PRO A 145 -4.23 25.91 -8.35
C PRO A 145 -4.27 25.34 -6.94
N ILE A 146 -4.24 24.00 -6.83
CA ILE A 146 -4.14 23.30 -5.55
C ILE A 146 -2.71 23.39 -5.02
N SER A 147 -2.56 23.71 -3.74
CA SER A 147 -1.29 23.72 -3.01
C SER A 147 -1.26 22.74 -1.84
N THR A 148 -2.43 22.27 -1.40
CA THR A 148 -2.52 21.30 -0.30
C THR A 148 -3.49 20.17 -0.64
N VAL A 149 -3.06 18.95 -0.40
CA VAL A 149 -3.89 17.74 -0.55
C VAL A 149 -4.03 17.08 0.82
N VAL A 150 -5.27 16.85 1.25
CA VAL A 150 -5.58 16.19 2.52
C VAL A 150 -6.13 14.80 2.25
N ASN A 151 -5.40 13.76 2.63
CA ASN A 151 -5.86 12.38 2.52
C ASN A 151 -6.64 12.00 3.78
N ILE A 152 -7.88 11.54 3.61
CA ILE A 152 -8.76 11.11 4.71
C ILE A 152 -8.95 9.61 4.58
N GLY A 153 -8.35 8.85 5.48
CA GLY A 153 -8.40 7.39 5.47
C GLY A 153 -8.13 6.82 6.85
N ILE A 154 -8.23 5.50 7.02
CA ILE A 154 -7.85 4.81 8.26
C ILE A 154 -7.15 3.48 7.94
N GLY A 155 -6.31 3.00 8.83
CA GLY A 155 -5.59 1.75 8.67
C GLY A 155 -4.75 1.74 7.41
N GLY A 156 -5.00 0.80 6.49
CA GLY A 156 -4.22 0.68 5.24
C GLY A 156 -4.37 1.87 4.29
N SER A 157 -5.46 2.63 4.39
CA SER A 157 -5.69 3.84 3.60
C SER A 157 -5.01 5.10 4.17
N ASP A 158 -4.34 4.97 5.31
CA ASP A 158 -3.60 6.03 5.99
C ASP A 158 -2.13 5.65 6.21
N LEU A 159 -1.86 4.57 6.96
CA LEU A 159 -0.51 4.23 7.43
C LEU A 159 0.50 4.03 6.30
N GLY A 160 0.10 3.34 5.22
CA GLY A 160 0.95 3.17 4.04
C GLY A 160 1.27 4.51 3.37
N PRO A 161 0.26 5.32 3.00
CA PRO A 161 0.47 6.66 2.46
C PRO A 161 1.33 7.56 3.33
N VAL A 162 1.09 7.67 4.64
CA VAL A 162 1.91 8.48 5.58
C VAL A 162 3.36 8.01 5.58
N MET A 163 3.58 6.70 5.75
CA MET A 163 4.92 6.11 5.78
C MET A 163 5.70 6.44 4.51
N VAL A 164 5.10 6.24 3.33
CA VAL A 164 5.76 6.48 2.04
C VAL A 164 5.95 7.97 1.79
N TYR A 165 4.99 8.81 2.16
CA TYR A 165 5.12 10.26 2.07
C TYR A 165 6.33 10.76 2.87
N GLU A 166 6.53 10.27 4.10
CA GLU A 166 7.70 10.62 4.90
C GLU A 166 9.00 10.02 4.34
N ALA A 167 9.00 8.77 3.92
CA ALA A 167 10.17 8.10 3.35
C ALA A 167 10.65 8.76 2.05
N LEU A 168 9.74 9.25 1.21
CA LEU A 168 10.04 9.88 -0.06
C LEU A 168 10.11 11.41 0.01
N ALA A 169 10.34 11.99 1.19
CA ALA A 169 10.44 13.44 1.40
C ALA A 169 11.35 14.16 0.38
N PRO A 170 12.54 13.63 -0.01
CA PRO A 170 13.41 14.27 -1.00
C PRO A 170 12.81 14.40 -2.41
N TYR A 171 11.77 13.64 -2.73
CA TYR A 171 11.10 13.59 -4.04
C TYR A 171 9.81 14.39 -4.10
N ARG A 172 9.37 15.00 -2.98
CA ARG A 172 8.15 15.80 -2.93
C ARG A 172 8.28 17.04 -3.79
N GLN A 173 7.17 17.42 -4.45
CA GLN A 173 7.12 18.65 -5.23
C GLN A 173 7.11 19.87 -4.30
N PRO A 174 8.04 20.84 -4.45
CA PRO A 174 8.00 22.10 -3.72
C PRO A 174 6.69 22.86 -3.99
N GLY A 175 6.08 23.42 -2.92
CA GLY A 175 4.84 24.17 -3.02
C GLY A 175 3.55 23.33 -3.09
N LEU A 176 3.65 22.00 -3.00
CA LEU A 176 2.54 21.08 -2.88
C LEU A 176 2.70 20.23 -1.61
N GLU A 177 1.86 20.48 -0.62
CA GLU A 177 1.89 19.79 0.68
C GLU A 177 0.82 18.70 0.71
N CYS A 178 1.12 17.54 1.34
CA CYS A 178 0.12 16.54 1.68
C CYS A 178 -0.03 16.43 3.19
N ARG A 179 -1.28 16.37 3.65
CA ARG A 179 -1.66 16.15 5.06
C ARG A 179 -2.57 14.94 5.16
N PHE A 180 -2.73 14.40 6.37
CA PHE A 180 -3.45 13.16 6.61
C PHE A 180 -4.39 13.32 7.80
N ILE A 181 -5.62 12.80 7.65
CA ILE A 181 -6.62 12.72 8.72
C ILE A 181 -7.04 11.26 8.86
N SER A 182 -6.79 10.67 10.01
CA SER A 182 -7.05 9.24 10.24
C SER A 182 -7.73 8.93 11.57
N ASN A 183 -7.67 9.83 12.54
CA ASN A 183 -8.26 9.61 13.85
C ASN A 183 -9.72 10.07 13.87
N ILE A 184 -10.59 9.30 14.59
CA ILE A 184 -11.99 9.68 14.83
C ILE A 184 -12.12 10.84 15.81
N ASP A 185 -11.09 11.14 16.60
CA ASP A 185 -11.07 12.31 17.46
C ASP A 185 -11.17 13.57 16.59
N PRO A 186 -12.18 14.43 16.83
CA PRO A 186 -12.40 15.62 16.01
C PRO A 186 -11.22 16.60 16.00
N THR A 187 -10.35 16.55 17.00
CA THR A 187 -9.13 17.36 17.06
C THR A 187 -8.20 17.10 15.89
N ASP A 188 -8.07 15.84 15.45
CA ASP A 188 -7.23 15.46 14.31
C ASP A 188 -7.64 16.20 13.02
N CYS A 189 -8.93 16.21 12.72
CA CYS A 189 -9.46 16.97 11.58
C CYS A 189 -9.33 18.47 11.79
N ALA A 190 -9.72 18.99 12.96
CA ALA A 190 -9.74 20.42 13.25
C ALA A 190 -8.34 21.05 13.16
N GLU A 191 -7.32 20.41 13.75
CA GLU A 191 -5.94 20.88 13.70
C GLU A 191 -5.35 20.77 12.29
N THR A 192 -5.64 19.68 11.58
CA THR A 192 -5.14 19.48 10.21
C THR A 192 -5.61 20.55 9.24
N VAL A 193 -6.85 21.04 9.38
CA VAL A 193 -7.42 22.04 8.46
C VAL A 193 -7.32 23.49 8.95
N ALA A 194 -6.88 23.74 10.20
CA ALA A 194 -6.97 25.04 10.89
C ALA A 194 -6.31 26.20 10.13
N ASP A 195 -5.18 25.95 9.49
CA ASP A 195 -4.36 26.94 8.77
C ASP A 195 -4.48 26.86 7.25
N LEU A 196 -5.37 25.99 6.72
CA LEU A 196 -5.52 25.77 5.29
C LEU A 196 -6.35 26.88 4.60
N ASP A 197 -5.97 27.21 3.36
CA ASP A 197 -6.81 28.01 2.48
C ASP A 197 -7.79 27.08 1.72
N PRO A 198 -9.11 27.18 1.96
CA PRO A 198 -10.09 26.32 1.29
C PRO A 198 -10.06 26.45 -0.23
N GLU A 199 -9.62 27.58 -0.78
CA GLU A 199 -9.57 27.81 -2.21
C GLU A 199 -8.48 26.96 -2.92
N THR A 200 -7.47 26.49 -2.19
CA THR A 200 -6.30 25.75 -2.71
C THR A 200 -6.14 24.36 -2.09
N THR A 201 -7.12 23.90 -1.31
CA THR A 201 -7.12 22.60 -0.64
C THR A 201 -7.94 21.57 -1.40
N LEU A 202 -7.39 20.38 -1.64
CA LEU A 202 -8.05 19.24 -2.24
C LEU A 202 -8.11 18.08 -1.22
N PHE A 203 -9.24 17.40 -1.12
CA PHE A 203 -9.44 16.26 -0.22
C PHE A 203 -9.54 14.96 -1.02
N ILE A 204 -8.82 13.93 -0.58
CA ILE A 204 -8.90 12.56 -1.09
C ILE A 204 -9.56 11.69 -0.02
N ILE A 205 -10.76 11.19 -0.27
CA ILE A 205 -11.47 10.31 0.66
C ILE A 205 -11.14 8.86 0.30
N ALA A 206 -10.28 8.20 1.09
CA ALA A 206 -9.83 6.84 0.84
C ALA A 206 -10.64 5.82 1.66
N SER A 207 -11.72 5.29 1.06
CA SER A 207 -12.56 4.25 1.66
C SER A 207 -13.15 3.34 0.59
N LYS A 208 -12.72 2.07 0.56
CA LYS A 208 -13.11 1.10 -0.48
C LYS A 208 -14.62 1.00 -0.68
N THR A 209 -15.36 0.84 0.41
CA THR A 209 -16.82 0.68 0.41
C THR A 209 -17.57 1.98 0.62
N PHE A 210 -16.86 3.06 0.89
CA PHE A 210 -17.38 4.37 1.24
C PHE A 210 -18.41 4.31 2.40
N THR A 211 -18.09 3.46 3.41
CA THR A 211 -18.94 3.20 4.58
C THR A 211 -18.16 3.18 5.90
N THR A 212 -16.83 3.28 5.86
CA THR A 212 -16.00 3.27 7.07
C THR A 212 -16.39 4.47 7.93
N LEU A 213 -16.87 4.21 9.14
CA LEU A 213 -17.47 5.22 10.01
C LEU A 213 -16.51 6.40 10.26
N GLU A 214 -15.28 6.10 10.67
CA GLU A 214 -14.24 7.08 11.00
C GLU A 214 -13.91 7.95 9.77
N THR A 215 -13.64 7.31 8.64
CA THR A 215 -13.30 8.02 7.40
C THR A 215 -14.44 8.94 6.95
N LEU A 216 -15.69 8.44 6.96
CA LEU A 216 -16.85 9.24 6.52
C LEU A 216 -17.21 10.33 7.53
N THR A 217 -16.98 10.13 8.82
CA THR A 217 -17.17 11.17 9.83
C THR A 217 -16.16 12.30 9.61
N ASN A 218 -14.89 11.98 9.49
CA ASN A 218 -13.84 12.96 9.19
C ASN A 218 -14.07 13.67 7.84
N ALA A 219 -14.49 12.92 6.82
CA ALA A 219 -14.79 13.51 5.51
C ALA A 219 -15.95 14.51 5.57
N ARG A 220 -17.01 14.25 6.37
CA ARG A 220 -18.11 15.20 6.57
C ARG A 220 -17.64 16.44 7.35
N MET A 221 -16.83 16.25 8.41
CA MET A 221 -16.25 17.38 9.14
C MET A 221 -15.37 18.26 8.25
N ALA A 222 -14.49 17.67 7.45
CA ALA A 222 -13.67 18.40 6.50
C ALA A 222 -14.52 19.12 5.43
N ARG A 223 -15.58 18.48 4.94
CA ARG A 223 -16.56 19.11 4.01
C ARG A 223 -17.27 20.29 4.64
N ASP A 224 -17.77 20.14 5.87
CA ASP A 224 -18.48 21.20 6.57
C ASP A 224 -17.57 22.40 6.83
N TRP A 225 -16.33 22.15 7.29
CA TRP A 225 -15.29 23.18 7.42
C TRP A 225 -15.03 23.89 6.08
N PHE A 226 -14.88 23.12 5.01
CA PHE A 226 -14.56 23.63 3.67
C PHE A 226 -15.68 24.56 3.17
N LEU A 227 -16.94 24.12 3.23
CA LEU A 227 -18.08 24.91 2.77
C LEU A 227 -18.26 26.17 3.61
N ALA A 228 -18.21 26.07 4.95
CA ALA A 228 -18.31 27.22 5.84
C ALA A 228 -17.18 28.24 5.62
N SER A 229 -15.95 27.75 5.32
CA SER A 229 -14.80 28.61 5.05
C SER A 229 -14.93 29.38 3.72
N LEU A 230 -15.53 28.76 2.69
CA LEU A 230 -15.85 29.45 1.43
C LEU A 230 -16.93 30.51 1.64
N GLU A 231 -18.01 30.16 2.35
CA GLU A 231 -19.08 31.08 2.66
C GLU A 231 -18.60 32.29 3.46
N ALA A 232 -17.74 32.07 4.46
CA ALA A 232 -17.13 33.17 5.24
C ALA A 232 -16.28 34.12 4.39
N LYS A 233 -15.75 33.65 3.25
CA LYS A 233 -15.06 34.47 2.25
C LYS A 233 -15.97 35.07 1.19
N GLY A 234 -17.30 34.83 1.24
CA GLY A 234 -18.26 35.26 0.23
C GLY A 234 -18.14 34.51 -1.10
N ILE A 235 -17.56 33.31 -1.10
CA ILE A 235 -17.38 32.47 -2.29
C ILE A 235 -18.55 31.49 -2.40
N SER A 236 -19.11 31.34 -3.62
CA SER A 236 -20.17 30.37 -3.87
C SER A 236 -19.69 28.93 -3.63
N THR A 237 -20.54 28.17 -2.94
CA THR A 237 -20.31 26.73 -2.69
C THR A 237 -20.86 25.83 -3.79
N GLU A 238 -21.54 26.39 -4.80
CA GLU A 238 -22.08 25.62 -5.92
C GLU A 238 -20.97 24.94 -6.72
N GLY A 239 -21.08 23.62 -6.87
CA GLY A 239 -20.07 22.80 -7.56
C GLY A 239 -18.70 22.71 -6.87
N ALA A 240 -18.54 23.28 -5.67
CA ALA A 240 -17.24 23.31 -4.98
C ALA A 240 -16.77 21.90 -4.61
N ILE A 241 -17.68 21.02 -4.15
CA ILE A 241 -17.30 19.64 -3.77
C ILE A 241 -16.69 18.89 -4.96
N ALA A 242 -17.28 19.01 -6.16
CA ALA A 242 -16.77 18.31 -7.35
C ALA A 242 -15.35 18.76 -7.78
N LYS A 243 -14.90 19.94 -7.34
CA LYS A 243 -13.57 20.50 -7.64
C LYS A 243 -12.54 20.30 -6.53
N HIS A 244 -13.00 20.04 -5.31
CA HIS A 244 -12.15 19.97 -4.13
C HIS A 244 -12.16 18.62 -3.43
N PHE A 245 -12.98 17.66 -3.91
CA PHE A 245 -13.05 16.32 -3.33
C PHE A 245 -12.94 15.27 -4.43
N VAL A 246 -12.11 14.28 -4.19
CA VAL A 246 -11.98 13.06 -4.99
C VAL A 246 -12.06 11.84 -4.09
N ALA A 247 -12.29 10.66 -4.64
CA ALA A 247 -12.46 9.46 -3.86
C ALA A 247 -11.53 8.34 -4.32
N VAL A 248 -11.02 7.56 -3.37
CA VAL A 248 -10.43 6.25 -3.62
C VAL A 248 -11.44 5.21 -3.14
N SER A 249 -12.30 4.78 -4.05
CA SER A 249 -13.46 3.93 -3.74
C SER A 249 -14.00 3.21 -4.96
N THR A 250 -14.70 2.09 -4.73
CA THR A 250 -15.48 1.37 -5.75
C THR A 250 -17.00 1.63 -5.63
N ALA A 251 -17.44 2.30 -4.58
CA ALA A 251 -18.85 2.55 -4.29
C ALA A 251 -19.32 3.86 -4.94
N LEU A 252 -19.41 3.89 -6.27
CA LEU A 252 -19.66 5.11 -7.06
C LEU A 252 -20.96 5.83 -6.71
N ASP A 253 -22.03 5.10 -6.38
CA ASP A 253 -23.31 5.69 -5.97
C ASP A 253 -23.14 6.52 -4.69
N LYS A 254 -22.43 5.99 -3.69
CA LYS A 254 -22.17 6.69 -2.43
C LYS A 254 -21.21 7.87 -2.60
N VAL A 255 -20.27 7.75 -3.53
CA VAL A 255 -19.35 8.83 -3.91
C VAL A 255 -20.18 9.99 -4.51
N ALA A 256 -21.11 9.68 -5.41
CA ALA A 256 -22.01 10.68 -6.00
C ALA A 256 -22.96 11.32 -4.95
N GLU A 257 -23.51 10.53 -4.03
CA GLU A 257 -24.33 11.03 -2.90
C GLU A 257 -23.55 12.00 -1.99
N PHE A 258 -22.25 11.83 -1.85
CA PHE A 258 -21.40 12.77 -1.11
C PHE A 258 -21.21 14.10 -1.85
N GLY A 259 -21.43 14.13 -3.16
CA GLY A 259 -21.25 15.27 -4.06
C GLY A 259 -19.98 15.24 -4.90
N ILE A 260 -19.23 14.14 -4.85
CA ILE A 260 -18.02 13.91 -5.66
C ILE A 260 -18.46 13.41 -7.05
N ASP A 261 -17.87 13.96 -8.12
CA ASP A 261 -18.09 13.44 -9.46
C ASP A 261 -17.52 12.02 -9.58
N PRO A 262 -18.30 11.00 -9.92
CA PRO A 262 -17.83 9.63 -10.01
C PRO A 262 -16.65 9.41 -10.95
N LYS A 263 -16.42 10.29 -11.94
CA LYS A 263 -15.22 10.23 -12.79
C LYS A 263 -13.93 10.50 -12.01
N ASN A 264 -14.03 11.19 -10.87
CA ASN A 264 -12.93 11.50 -9.96
C ASN A 264 -12.83 10.46 -8.82
N ALA A 265 -13.36 9.25 -9.05
CA ALA A 265 -13.20 8.11 -8.17
C ALA A 265 -12.21 7.10 -8.77
N PHE A 266 -11.24 6.69 -7.95
CA PHE A 266 -10.20 5.73 -8.30
C PHE A 266 -10.46 4.43 -7.55
N GLY A 267 -10.80 3.37 -8.30
CA GLY A 267 -11.13 2.07 -7.72
C GLY A 267 -9.92 1.19 -7.47
N PHE A 268 -10.07 0.21 -6.60
CA PHE A 268 -9.14 -0.91 -6.44
C PHE A 268 -9.92 -2.19 -6.07
N TRP A 269 -9.26 -3.34 -6.08
CA TRP A 269 -9.93 -4.64 -6.17
C TRP A 269 -10.06 -5.36 -4.83
N ASN A 270 -10.95 -6.38 -4.77
CA ASN A 270 -11.15 -7.20 -3.59
C ASN A 270 -9.93 -8.08 -3.25
N TRP A 271 -9.14 -8.43 -4.26
CA TRP A 271 -7.92 -9.19 -4.11
C TRP A 271 -6.72 -8.37 -3.59
N VAL A 272 -6.92 -7.07 -3.30
CA VAL A 272 -5.96 -6.23 -2.57
C VAL A 272 -6.41 -6.13 -1.12
N GLY A 273 -5.60 -6.64 -0.19
CA GLY A 273 -5.79 -6.45 1.25
C GLY A 273 -5.48 -5.01 1.68
N GLY A 274 -6.19 -4.48 2.69
CA GLY A 274 -6.02 -3.09 3.14
C GLY A 274 -4.57 -2.72 3.48
N ARG A 275 -3.87 -3.55 4.26
CA ARG A 275 -2.47 -3.31 4.65
C ARG A 275 -1.44 -3.52 3.52
N TYR A 276 -1.86 -3.98 2.34
CA TYR A 276 -1.05 -4.16 1.13
C TYR A 276 -1.53 -3.26 -0.02
N SER A 277 -2.19 -2.13 0.28
CA SER A 277 -2.88 -1.33 -0.73
C SER A 277 -2.17 -0.04 -1.12
N VAL A 278 -1.06 0.32 -0.49
CA VAL A 278 -0.34 1.59 -0.75
C VAL A 278 0.11 1.72 -2.21
N ASP A 279 0.38 0.63 -2.88
CA ASP A 279 0.77 0.51 -4.29
C ASP A 279 -0.43 0.37 -5.26
N SER A 280 -1.68 0.49 -4.75
CA SER A 280 -2.92 0.61 -5.53
C SER A 280 -3.36 2.07 -5.70
N ALA A 281 -4.61 2.30 -6.10
CA ALA A 281 -5.21 3.64 -6.12
C ALA A 281 -5.17 4.35 -4.75
N VAL A 282 -4.97 3.62 -3.63
CA VAL A 282 -4.72 4.23 -2.31
C VAL A 282 -3.48 5.14 -2.33
N GLY A 283 -2.50 4.85 -3.19
CA GLY A 283 -1.33 5.69 -3.42
C GLY A 283 -1.56 6.95 -4.26
N THR A 284 -2.81 7.32 -4.59
CA THR A 284 -3.11 8.54 -5.38
C THR A 284 -2.48 9.78 -4.76
N VAL A 285 -2.55 9.94 -3.43
CA VAL A 285 -1.92 11.06 -2.71
C VAL A 285 -0.39 11.06 -2.90
N LEU A 286 0.23 9.90 -2.99
CA LEU A 286 1.67 9.75 -3.23
C LEU A 286 2.03 10.11 -4.67
N ALA A 287 1.27 9.63 -5.65
CA ALA A 287 1.46 10.01 -7.05
C ALA A 287 1.36 11.53 -7.25
N VAL A 288 0.48 12.20 -6.51
CA VAL A 288 0.40 13.67 -6.46
C VAL A 288 1.64 14.25 -5.78
N ALA A 289 2.08 13.72 -4.64
CA ALA A 289 3.19 14.28 -3.88
C ALA A 289 4.54 14.19 -4.60
N VAL A 290 4.88 13.00 -5.12
CA VAL A 290 6.21 12.70 -5.69
C VAL A 290 6.24 12.64 -7.21
N GLY A 291 5.10 12.63 -7.86
CA GLY A 291 4.92 12.51 -9.32
C GLY A 291 4.81 11.07 -9.82
N PRO A 292 4.19 10.88 -11.01
CA PRO A 292 3.99 9.57 -11.62
C PRO A 292 5.28 8.76 -11.82
N GLU A 293 6.37 9.42 -12.24
CA GLU A 293 7.66 8.77 -12.46
C GLU A 293 8.22 8.17 -11.17
N ASN A 294 8.32 8.97 -10.09
CA ASN A 294 8.83 8.49 -8.81
C ASN A 294 7.91 7.43 -8.18
N PHE A 295 6.59 7.55 -8.35
CA PHE A 295 5.65 6.53 -7.90
C PHE A 295 5.82 5.22 -8.70
N SER A 296 6.04 5.30 -10.01
CA SER A 296 6.35 4.14 -10.86
C SER A 296 7.67 3.46 -10.44
N ASN A 297 8.70 4.24 -10.10
CA ASN A 297 9.95 3.71 -9.57
C ASN A 297 9.78 3.05 -8.20
N PHE A 298 8.91 3.60 -7.34
CA PHE A 298 8.51 2.96 -6.09
C PHE A 298 7.85 1.59 -6.33
N LEU A 299 6.93 1.48 -7.29
CA LEU A 299 6.32 0.20 -7.69
C LEU A 299 7.36 -0.78 -8.25
N ALA A 300 8.35 -0.29 -9.01
CA ALA A 300 9.42 -1.12 -9.55
C ALA A 300 10.28 -1.77 -8.44
N GLY A 301 10.49 -1.09 -7.31
CA GLY A 301 11.14 -1.65 -6.14
C GLY A 301 10.39 -2.86 -5.56
N PHE A 302 9.07 -2.76 -5.41
CA PHE A 302 8.24 -3.91 -5.01
C PHE A 302 8.33 -5.06 -6.01
N ARG A 303 8.29 -4.75 -7.32
CA ARG A 303 8.41 -5.78 -8.36
C ARG A 303 9.73 -6.52 -8.28
N ALA A 304 10.83 -5.86 -8.04
CA ALA A 304 12.13 -6.52 -7.89
C ALA A 304 12.12 -7.57 -6.76
N VAL A 305 11.44 -7.26 -5.65
CA VAL A 305 11.24 -8.21 -4.53
C VAL A 305 10.32 -9.36 -4.94
N ASP A 306 9.23 -9.08 -5.67
CA ASP A 306 8.32 -10.13 -6.16
C ASP A 306 9.03 -11.11 -7.08
N GLU A 307 9.82 -10.61 -8.03
CA GLU A 307 10.60 -11.43 -8.96
C GLU A 307 11.63 -12.29 -8.24
N HIS A 308 12.33 -11.72 -7.25
CA HIS A 308 13.25 -12.47 -6.41
C HIS A 308 12.50 -13.56 -5.63
N PHE A 309 11.43 -13.20 -4.93
CA PHE A 309 10.63 -14.15 -4.13
C PHE A 309 10.12 -15.31 -4.98
N ARG A 310 9.68 -15.03 -6.20
CA ARG A 310 9.13 -16.04 -7.11
C ARG A 310 10.21 -16.97 -7.68
N ASN A 311 11.36 -16.42 -8.10
CA ASN A 311 12.32 -17.12 -8.96
C ASN A 311 13.57 -17.63 -8.24
N THR A 312 13.79 -17.21 -6.99
CA THR A 312 14.99 -17.60 -6.25
C THR A 312 14.77 -18.89 -5.45
N GLU A 313 15.78 -19.74 -5.41
CA GLU A 313 15.77 -20.97 -4.59
C GLU A 313 15.53 -20.63 -3.11
N PRO A 314 14.77 -21.44 -2.35
CA PRO A 314 14.43 -21.16 -0.96
C PRO A 314 15.61 -20.80 -0.06
N ALA A 315 16.76 -21.49 -0.22
CA ALA A 315 17.95 -21.25 0.60
C ALA A 315 18.63 -19.88 0.33
N LYS A 316 18.30 -19.21 -0.77
CA LYS A 316 18.82 -17.90 -1.18
C LYS A 316 17.73 -16.83 -1.25
N ASN A 317 16.49 -17.20 -0.95
CA ASN A 317 15.33 -16.31 -0.99
C ASN A 317 15.23 -15.55 0.34
N VAL A 318 15.11 -14.23 0.25
CA VAL A 318 15.13 -13.34 1.43
C VAL A 318 13.70 -12.92 1.78
#